data_f6d5237765781d59290a3c231e555113
#
_entry.id   f6d5237765781d59290a3c231e555113
#
_cell.length_a   1.000
_cell.length_b   1.000
_cell.length_c   1.000
_cell.angle_alpha   90.00
_cell.angle_beta   90.00
_cell.angle_gamma   90.00
#
_symmetry.space_group_name_H-M   'P 1'
#
loop_
_entity.id
_entity.type
_entity.pdbx_description
1 polymer ?
#
loop_
_entity_poly.entity_id
_entity_poly.type
_entity_poly.pdbx_seq_one_letter_code
_entity_poly.pdbx_strand_id
1 'polypeptide(L)'
;MAKYLVIVESPAKVKTIKKFLGSNYEVVASNGHVRDMPKSTMGIDFENDYEPKYITIRGKGEKLAELRRCVKKADKVYLATDPDREGEAISWHLSIALKLDPKKTYRITFNEITKQAVKESLKHPRDIEMGLVDAQQARRVLDRMVGYSISPLLWMKIKRGLSAGRVQSVALKMLCD
;
A
#
# COMPACT_ATOMS: atom_id res chain seq x y z
N MET A 1 25.24 9.94 -10.26
CA MET A 1 23.79 9.82 -10.03
C MET A 1 23.50 8.45 -9.42
N ALA A 2 22.51 8.36 -8.52
CA ALA A 2 22.13 7.05 -7.98
C ALA A 2 21.56 6.15 -9.10
N LYS A 3 22.05 4.91 -9.19
CA LYS A 3 21.61 3.95 -10.20
C LYS A 3 20.34 3.20 -9.81
N TYR A 4 20.06 3.11 -8.51
CA TYR A 4 19.01 2.28 -7.95
C TYR A 4 18.06 3.14 -7.11
N LEU A 5 16.75 2.93 -7.31
CA LEU A 5 15.71 3.57 -6.51
C LEU A 5 15.11 2.55 -5.55
N VAL A 6 15.02 2.91 -4.27
CA VAL A 6 14.32 2.12 -3.24
C VAL A 6 13.13 2.92 -2.77
N ILE A 7 11.93 2.37 -2.91
CA ILE A 7 10.68 3.00 -2.45
C ILE A 7 10.20 2.27 -1.21
N VAL A 8 10.12 3.00 -0.09
CA VAL A 8 9.58 2.52 1.19
C VAL A 8 8.22 3.13 1.46
N GLU A 9 7.44 2.60 2.38
CA GLU A 9 6.12 3.14 2.68
C GLU A 9 6.16 4.40 3.56
N SER A 10 7.16 4.52 4.46
CA SER A 10 7.21 5.55 5.50
C SER A 10 8.48 6.41 5.42
N PRO A 11 8.37 7.75 5.60
CA PRO A 11 9.52 8.64 5.69
C PRO A 11 10.50 8.29 6.81
N ALA A 12 10.02 7.71 7.90
CA ALA A 12 10.84 7.31 9.04
C ALA A 12 11.92 6.28 8.64
N LYS A 13 11.61 5.40 7.68
CA LYS A 13 12.54 4.37 7.19
C LYS A 13 13.61 4.92 6.24
N VAL A 14 13.36 6.06 5.58
CA VAL A 14 14.23 6.61 4.53
C VAL A 14 15.64 6.88 5.02
N LYS A 15 15.79 7.64 6.12
CA LYS A 15 17.10 8.05 6.65
C LYS A 15 17.97 6.83 7.01
N THR A 16 17.40 5.85 7.68
CA THR A 16 18.10 4.66 8.16
C THR A 16 18.52 3.77 6.99
N ILE A 17 17.62 3.48 6.06
CA ILE A 17 17.89 2.63 4.91
C ILE A 17 18.91 3.31 3.98
N LYS A 18 18.80 4.61 3.73
CA LYS A 18 19.78 5.37 2.94
C LYS A 18 21.19 5.28 3.52
N LYS A 19 21.31 5.38 4.86
CA LYS A 19 22.61 5.23 5.56
C LYS A 19 23.22 3.84 5.36
N PHE A 20 22.40 2.80 5.23
CA PHE A 20 22.87 1.43 5.03
C PHE A 20 23.30 1.11 3.59
N LEU A 21 22.65 1.76 2.60
CA LEU A 21 22.82 1.44 1.17
C LEU A 21 23.90 2.26 0.45
N GLY A 22 24.21 3.46 0.96
CA GLY A 22 25.24 4.34 0.37
C GLY A 22 24.74 5.12 -0.86
N SER A 23 25.69 5.76 -1.59
CA SER A 23 25.41 6.78 -2.61
C SER A 23 24.81 6.28 -3.92
N ASN A 24 24.96 4.98 -4.23
CA ASN A 24 24.40 4.38 -5.44
C ASN A 24 22.87 4.18 -5.38
N TYR A 25 22.29 4.34 -4.20
CA TYR A 25 20.85 4.17 -3.95
C TYR A 25 20.19 5.48 -3.58
N GLU A 26 19.13 5.81 -4.28
CA GLU A 26 18.18 6.83 -3.86
C GLU A 26 17.05 6.15 -3.08
N VAL A 27 16.74 6.63 -1.87
CA VAL A 27 15.69 6.07 -1.03
C VAL A 27 14.62 7.12 -0.83
N VAL A 28 13.39 6.80 -1.18
CA VAL A 28 12.23 7.70 -1.10
C VAL A 28 11.05 6.99 -0.44
N ALA A 29 10.13 7.77 0.13
CA ALA A 29 8.91 7.23 0.73
C ALA A 29 7.69 7.49 -0.14
N SER A 30 6.75 6.54 -0.22
CA SER A 30 5.42 6.73 -0.82
C SER A 30 4.45 7.45 0.10
N ASN A 31 4.75 7.50 1.41
CA ASN A 31 3.86 7.98 2.46
C ASN A 31 2.56 7.16 2.54
N GLY A 32 2.67 5.85 2.55
CA GLY A 32 1.57 4.90 2.56
C GLY A 32 0.94 4.67 1.19
N HIS A 33 -0.35 4.33 1.18
CA HIS A 33 -1.10 4.09 -0.06
C HIS A 33 -1.18 5.32 -0.96
N VAL A 34 -1.10 5.10 -2.27
CA VAL A 34 -1.24 6.13 -3.31
C VAL A 34 -2.54 6.02 -4.09
N ARG A 35 -3.22 4.86 -4.02
CA ARG A 35 -4.52 4.58 -4.61
C ARG A 35 -5.44 3.97 -3.56
N ASP A 36 -6.73 4.27 -3.66
CA ASP A 36 -7.79 3.66 -2.84
C ASP A 36 -9.12 3.74 -3.60
N MET A 37 -10.13 3.03 -3.13
CA MET A 37 -11.50 3.19 -3.63
C MET A 37 -12.04 4.59 -3.32
N PRO A 38 -12.93 5.16 -4.17
CA PRO A 38 -13.56 6.45 -3.90
C PRO A 38 -14.25 6.51 -2.54
N LYS A 39 -14.11 7.62 -1.81
CA LYS A 39 -14.75 7.78 -0.49
C LYS A 39 -16.25 8.03 -0.57
N SER A 40 -16.73 8.60 -1.68
CA SER A 40 -18.13 9.04 -1.85
C SER A 40 -19.05 7.94 -2.40
N THR A 41 -18.51 6.83 -2.88
CA THR A 41 -19.26 5.74 -3.49
C THR A 41 -18.81 4.39 -2.94
N MET A 42 -19.60 3.35 -3.20
CA MET A 42 -19.20 1.97 -2.87
C MET A 42 -17.86 1.63 -3.52
N GLY A 43 -17.66 2.00 -4.79
CA GLY A 43 -16.41 1.77 -5.51
C GLY A 43 -16.11 0.31 -5.79
N ILE A 44 -17.14 -0.53 -5.85
CA ILE A 44 -17.06 -1.97 -6.11
C ILE A 44 -18.01 -2.28 -7.27
N ASP A 45 -17.56 -3.08 -8.21
CA ASP A 45 -18.35 -3.58 -9.32
C ASP A 45 -18.92 -4.95 -8.96
N PHE A 46 -20.18 -4.99 -8.52
CA PHE A 46 -20.85 -6.22 -8.06
C PHE A 46 -21.12 -7.22 -9.19
N GLU A 47 -21.24 -6.75 -10.42
CA GLU A 47 -21.54 -7.57 -11.60
C GLU A 47 -20.27 -8.16 -12.22
N ASN A 48 -19.12 -7.57 -11.90
CA ASN A 48 -17.81 -7.99 -12.38
C ASN A 48 -16.94 -8.48 -11.20
N ASP A 49 -17.30 -9.61 -10.64
CA ASP A 49 -16.58 -10.34 -9.59
C ASP A 49 -16.09 -9.46 -8.40
N TYR A 50 -16.93 -8.48 -8.01
CA TYR A 50 -16.65 -7.52 -6.94
C TYR A 50 -15.38 -6.68 -7.16
N GLU A 51 -15.01 -6.42 -8.42
CA GLU A 51 -13.79 -5.68 -8.76
C GLU A 51 -13.77 -4.29 -8.12
N PRO A 52 -12.73 -3.95 -7.33
CA PRO A 52 -12.62 -2.64 -6.70
C PRO A 52 -12.14 -1.58 -7.70
N LYS A 53 -12.85 -0.47 -7.79
CA LYS A 53 -12.49 0.69 -8.62
C LYS A 53 -11.50 1.58 -7.88
N TYR A 54 -10.21 1.51 -8.21
CA TYR A 54 -9.17 2.31 -7.57
C TYR A 54 -8.95 3.65 -8.26
N ILE A 55 -8.87 4.70 -7.47
CA ILE A 55 -8.47 6.04 -7.89
C ILE A 55 -7.23 6.50 -7.14
N THR A 56 -6.52 7.48 -7.68
CA THR A 56 -5.45 8.16 -6.94
C THR A 56 -6.03 8.89 -5.74
N ILE A 57 -5.46 8.68 -4.57
CA ILE A 57 -5.88 9.37 -3.34
C ILE A 57 -5.64 10.87 -3.49
N ARG A 58 -6.67 11.67 -3.12
CA ARG A 58 -6.58 13.14 -3.14
C ARG A 58 -5.39 13.61 -2.32
N GLY A 59 -4.59 14.51 -2.88
CA GLY A 59 -3.36 15.03 -2.25
C GLY A 59 -2.10 14.19 -2.52
N LYS A 60 -2.20 13.03 -3.18
CA LYS A 60 -1.03 12.22 -3.54
C LYS A 60 -0.41 12.56 -4.90
N GLY A 61 -0.99 13.49 -5.66
CA GLY A 61 -0.52 13.84 -7.01
C GLY A 61 0.93 14.32 -7.04
N GLU A 62 1.31 15.24 -6.15
CA GLU A 62 2.68 15.76 -6.05
C GLU A 62 3.68 14.66 -5.69
N LYS A 63 3.33 13.79 -4.72
CA LYS A 63 4.17 12.66 -4.33
C LYS A 63 4.37 11.68 -5.49
N LEU A 64 3.32 11.37 -6.24
CA LEU A 64 3.44 10.54 -7.44
C LEU A 64 4.29 11.21 -8.53
N ALA A 65 4.20 12.53 -8.69
CA ALA A 65 5.04 13.27 -9.64
C ALA A 65 6.52 13.24 -9.22
N GLU A 66 6.81 13.38 -7.93
CA GLU A 66 8.16 13.22 -7.36
C GLU A 66 8.69 11.81 -7.65
N LEU A 67 7.93 10.77 -7.26
CA LEU A 67 8.32 9.38 -7.48
C LEU A 67 8.57 9.07 -8.95
N ARG A 68 7.72 9.55 -9.88
CA ARG A 68 7.93 9.39 -11.33
C ARG A 68 9.24 10.01 -11.80
N ARG A 69 9.63 11.16 -11.23
CA ARG A 69 10.93 11.78 -11.56
C ARG A 69 12.11 10.93 -11.09
N CYS A 70 12.00 10.32 -9.90
CA CYS A 70 13.03 9.40 -9.40
C CYS A 70 13.11 8.11 -10.26
N VAL A 71 11.96 7.52 -10.59
CA VAL A 71 11.88 6.32 -11.45
C VAL A 71 12.55 6.54 -12.81
N LYS A 72 12.33 7.69 -13.45
CA LYS A 72 12.93 8.01 -14.75
C LYS A 72 14.47 8.07 -14.74
N LYS A 73 15.07 8.31 -13.56
CA LYS A 73 16.53 8.42 -13.38
C LYS A 73 17.17 7.10 -12.96
N ALA A 74 16.37 6.13 -12.54
CA ALA A 74 16.86 4.88 -11.99
C ALA A 74 16.94 3.78 -13.05
N ASP A 75 17.98 2.96 -12.98
CA ASP A 75 18.13 1.75 -13.81
C ASP A 75 17.25 0.60 -13.28
N LYS A 76 17.09 0.53 -11.95
CA LYS A 76 16.24 -0.47 -11.25
C LYS A 76 15.47 0.18 -10.12
N VAL A 77 14.27 -0.33 -9.88
CA VAL A 77 13.36 0.09 -8.81
C VAL A 77 13.14 -1.06 -7.84
N TYR A 78 13.38 -0.84 -6.57
CA TYR A 78 13.10 -1.77 -5.50
C TYR A 78 11.93 -1.27 -4.67
N LEU A 79 10.88 -2.07 -4.57
CA LEU A 79 9.72 -1.82 -3.72
C LEU A 79 9.97 -2.49 -2.37
N ALA A 80 10.25 -1.68 -1.35
CA ALA A 80 10.73 -2.11 -0.03
C ALA A 80 9.73 -1.75 1.08
N THR A 81 8.46 -2.08 0.85
CA THR A 81 7.37 -1.95 1.84
C THR A 81 7.37 -3.15 2.80
N ASP A 82 6.59 -3.10 3.87
CA ASP A 82 6.58 -4.16 4.89
C ASP A 82 6.25 -5.56 4.33
N PRO A 83 6.71 -6.63 4.99
CA PRO A 83 6.55 -8.01 4.52
C PRO A 83 5.17 -8.58 4.92
N ASP A 84 4.12 -7.81 4.74
CA ASP A 84 2.73 -8.19 4.97
C ASP A 84 1.84 -7.87 3.77
N ARG A 85 0.57 -8.26 3.83
CA ARG A 85 -0.39 -8.01 2.75
C ARG A 85 -0.63 -6.52 2.47
N GLU A 86 -0.53 -5.64 3.48
CA GLU A 86 -0.66 -4.19 3.28
C GLU A 86 0.54 -3.65 2.50
N GLY A 87 1.77 -4.04 2.87
CA GLY A 87 2.97 -3.68 2.14
C GLY A 87 2.98 -4.23 0.71
N GLU A 88 2.47 -5.43 0.50
CA GLU A 88 2.35 -6.02 -0.83
C GLU A 88 1.38 -5.24 -1.71
N ALA A 89 0.21 -4.88 -1.17
CA ALA A 89 -0.77 -4.03 -1.86
C ALA A 89 -0.23 -2.63 -2.16
N ILE A 90 0.52 -2.00 -1.24
CA ILE A 90 1.18 -0.71 -1.49
C ILE A 90 2.16 -0.84 -2.66
N SER A 91 2.99 -1.89 -2.70
CA SER A 91 3.92 -2.15 -3.79
C SER A 91 3.21 -2.33 -5.12
N TRP A 92 2.13 -3.10 -5.15
CA TRP A 92 1.30 -3.30 -6.33
C TRP A 92 0.63 -2.01 -6.80
N HIS A 93 0.04 -1.22 -5.90
CA HIS A 93 -0.52 0.08 -6.24
C HIS A 93 0.51 1.07 -6.79
N LEU A 94 1.73 1.05 -6.25
CA LEU A 94 2.85 1.86 -6.74
C LEU A 94 3.26 1.42 -8.15
N SER A 95 3.36 0.11 -8.41
CA SER A 95 3.75 -0.40 -9.74
C SER A 95 2.79 0.08 -10.83
N ILE A 96 1.49 0.06 -10.56
CA ILE A 96 0.45 0.55 -11.48
C ILE A 96 0.47 2.08 -11.60
N ALA A 97 0.46 2.80 -10.47
CA ALA A 97 0.38 4.27 -10.46
C ALA A 97 1.59 4.94 -11.12
N LEU A 98 2.76 4.33 -11.00
CA LEU A 98 4.02 4.82 -11.58
C LEU A 98 4.30 4.23 -12.96
N LYS A 99 3.49 3.25 -13.42
CA LYS A 99 3.69 2.51 -14.68
C LYS A 99 5.10 1.90 -14.74
N LEU A 100 5.48 1.18 -13.69
CA LEU A 100 6.81 0.59 -13.59
C LEU A 100 7.01 -0.52 -14.62
N ASP A 101 8.22 -0.58 -15.19
CA ASP A 101 8.62 -1.67 -16.07
C ASP A 101 8.87 -2.95 -15.23
N PRO A 102 8.14 -4.05 -15.44
CA PRO A 102 8.33 -5.29 -14.69
C PRO A 102 9.76 -5.84 -14.76
N LYS A 103 10.46 -5.62 -15.88
CA LYS A 103 11.85 -6.09 -16.07
C LYS A 103 12.87 -5.35 -15.22
N LYS A 104 12.51 -4.16 -14.70
CA LYS A 104 13.38 -3.30 -13.89
C LYS A 104 12.86 -3.10 -12.47
N THR A 105 11.74 -3.71 -12.12
CA THR A 105 11.07 -3.55 -10.82
C THR A 105 11.15 -4.83 -10.02
N TYR A 106 11.58 -4.71 -8.79
CA TYR A 106 11.78 -5.83 -7.88
C TYR A 106 11.14 -5.54 -6.53
N ARG A 107 10.57 -6.55 -5.92
CA ARG A 107 10.09 -6.54 -4.55
C ARG A 107 11.20 -7.03 -3.63
N ILE A 108 11.48 -6.31 -2.55
CA ILE A 108 12.35 -6.76 -1.46
C ILE A 108 11.63 -6.64 -0.13
N THR A 109 11.87 -7.58 0.77
CA THR A 109 11.27 -7.60 2.10
C THR A 109 12.34 -7.88 3.14
N PHE A 110 12.18 -7.27 4.31
CA PHE A 110 13.00 -7.51 5.49
C PHE A 110 12.13 -7.35 6.74
N ASN A 111 12.35 -8.21 7.73
CA ASN A 111 11.57 -8.23 8.98
C ASN A 111 12.11 -7.23 10.01
N GLU A 112 13.34 -6.75 9.82
CA GLU A 112 13.99 -5.77 10.68
C GLU A 112 14.78 -4.76 9.87
N ILE A 113 14.92 -3.53 10.39
CA ILE A 113 15.67 -2.47 9.71
C ILE A 113 17.12 -2.47 10.21
N THR A 114 17.85 -3.53 9.93
CA THR A 114 19.30 -3.64 10.16
C THR A 114 20.05 -3.53 8.83
N LYS A 115 21.33 -3.12 8.93
CA LYS A 115 22.20 -3.01 7.74
C LYS A 115 22.35 -4.36 7.03
N GLN A 116 22.43 -5.44 7.80
CA GLN A 116 22.57 -6.80 7.28
C GLN A 116 21.31 -7.26 6.57
N ALA A 117 20.14 -7.17 7.22
CA ALA A 117 18.86 -7.58 6.63
C ALA A 117 18.52 -6.81 5.34
N VAL A 118 18.73 -5.49 5.33
CA VAL A 118 18.48 -4.65 4.15
C VAL A 118 19.44 -5.00 3.00
N LYS A 119 20.72 -5.26 3.28
CA LYS A 119 21.67 -5.66 2.23
C LYS A 119 21.40 -7.07 1.71
N GLU A 120 20.98 -7.98 2.58
CA GLU A 120 20.66 -9.35 2.19
C GLU A 120 19.41 -9.42 1.33
N SER A 121 18.37 -8.64 1.67
CA SER A 121 17.15 -8.58 0.86
C SER A 121 17.39 -8.11 -0.59
N LEU A 122 18.38 -7.27 -0.83
CA LEU A 122 18.76 -6.84 -2.18
C LEU A 122 19.41 -7.95 -3.02
N LYS A 123 19.93 -9.00 -2.40
CA LYS A 123 20.50 -10.17 -3.10
C LYS A 123 19.43 -11.16 -3.52
N HIS A 124 18.27 -11.14 -2.84
CA HIS A 124 17.14 -12.04 -3.07
C HIS A 124 15.87 -11.27 -3.44
N PRO A 125 15.90 -10.47 -4.53
CA PRO A 125 14.72 -9.78 -5.02
C PRO A 125 13.70 -10.78 -5.57
N ARG A 126 12.42 -10.47 -5.43
CA ARG A 126 11.32 -11.28 -5.95
C ARG A 126 10.29 -10.42 -6.70
N ASP A 127 9.31 -11.06 -7.28
CA ASP A 127 8.13 -10.39 -7.82
C ASP A 127 7.13 -10.05 -6.71
N ILE A 128 6.14 -9.22 -7.04
CA ILE A 128 5.00 -8.93 -6.16
C ILE A 128 4.17 -10.20 -6.02
N GLU A 129 3.84 -10.58 -4.80
CA GLU A 129 3.03 -11.77 -4.49
C GLU A 129 1.54 -11.43 -4.61
N MET A 130 0.95 -11.78 -5.77
CA MET A 130 -0.43 -11.43 -6.07
C MET A 130 -1.43 -12.08 -5.11
N GLY A 131 -1.14 -13.25 -4.55
CA GLY A 131 -2.00 -13.86 -3.53
C GLY A 131 -2.17 -12.98 -2.28
N LEU A 132 -1.12 -12.29 -1.83
CA LEU A 132 -1.20 -11.33 -0.73
C LEU A 132 -1.92 -10.04 -1.14
N VAL A 133 -1.73 -9.59 -2.38
CA VAL A 133 -2.47 -8.45 -2.95
C VAL A 133 -3.95 -8.74 -2.98
N ASP A 134 -4.35 -9.90 -3.47
CA ASP A 134 -5.76 -10.31 -3.58
C ASP A 134 -6.39 -10.48 -2.18
N ALA A 135 -5.65 -11.05 -1.23
CA ALA A 135 -6.10 -11.14 0.16
C ALA A 135 -6.35 -9.75 0.79
N GLN A 136 -5.50 -8.77 0.49
CA GLN A 136 -5.69 -7.39 0.94
C GLN A 136 -6.89 -6.74 0.24
N GLN A 137 -7.04 -6.93 -1.07
CA GLN A 137 -8.17 -6.42 -1.84
C GLN A 137 -9.50 -6.99 -1.32
N ALA A 138 -9.59 -8.31 -1.14
CA ALA A 138 -10.77 -8.97 -0.60
C ALA A 138 -11.16 -8.41 0.77
N ARG A 139 -10.19 -8.25 1.67
CA ARG A 139 -10.42 -7.60 2.96
C ARG A 139 -10.94 -6.18 2.80
N ARG A 140 -10.32 -5.39 1.91
CA ARG A 140 -10.69 -3.99 1.67
C ARG A 140 -12.10 -3.86 1.11
N VAL A 141 -12.47 -4.73 0.17
CA VAL A 141 -13.82 -4.84 -0.40
C VAL A 141 -14.83 -5.19 0.68
N LEU A 142 -14.56 -6.22 1.48
CA LEU A 142 -15.45 -6.65 2.56
C LEU A 142 -15.67 -5.56 3.62
N ASP A 143 -14.61 -4.89 4.07
CA ASP A 143 -14.71 -3.78 5.02
C ASP A 143 -15.54 -2.62 4.45
N ARG A 144 -15.40 -2.35 3.14
CA ARG A 144 -16.19 -1.35 2.42
C ARG A 144 -17.67 -1.73 2.36
N MET A 145 -17.98 -2.95 1.96
CA MET A 145 -19.36 -3.43 1.86
C MET A 145 -20.08 -3.35 3.22
N VAL A 146 -19.45 -3.86 4.27
CA VAL A 146 -20.03 -3.82 5.63
C VAL A 146 -20.19 -2.37 6.11
N GLY A 147 -19.15 -1.57 6.02
CA GLY A 147 -19.18 -0.18 6.50
C GLY A 147 -20.22 0.68 5.80
N TYR A 148 -20.29 0.61 4.48
CA TYR A 148 -21.19 1.45 3.67
C TYR A 148 -22.64 0.97 3.67
N SER A 149 -22.88 -0.31 3.92
CA SER A 149 -24.24 -0.85 4.00
C SER A 149 -24.86 -0.64 5.39
N ILE A 150 -24.09 -0.85 6.45
CA ILE A 150 -24.61 -0.85 7.83
C ILE A 150 -24.53 0.54 8.47
N SER A 151 -23.51 1.35 8.20
CA SER A 151 -23.39 2.68 8.83
C SER A 151 -24.59 3.59 8.55
N PRO A 152 -25.16 3.68 7.32
CA PRO A 152 -26.36 4.45 7.07
C PRO A 152 -27.57 3.96 7.85
N LEU A 153 -27.69 2.66 8.09
CA LEU A 153 -28.76 2.09 8.89
C LEU A 153 -28.66 2.54 10.35
N LEU A 154 -27.44 2.57 10.91
CA LEU A 154 -27.19 3.11 12.24
C LEU A 154 -27.55 4.59 12.34
N TRP A 155 -27.28 5.37 11.28
CA TRP A 155 -27.63 6.80 11.23
C TRP A 155 -29.13 7.05 11.25
N MET A 156 -29.90 6.20 10.59
CA MET A 156 -31.35 6.30 10.56
C MET A 156 -32.00 5.86 11.88
N LYS A 157 -31.49 4.77 12.46
CA LYS A 157 -32.17 4.08 13.60
C LYS A 157 -31.65 4.50 14.97
N ILE A 158 -30.41 5.00 15.06
CA ILE A 158 -29.77 5.30 16.35
C ILE A 158 -29.29 6.77 16.36
N LYS A 159 -28.16 7.08 15.68
CA LYS A 159 -27.57 8.43 15.69
C LYS A 159 -26.62 8.62 14.50
N ARG A 160 -26.64 9.82 13.93
CA ARG A 160 -25.67 10.22 12.89
C ARG A 160 -24.23 10.20 13.45
N GLY A 161 -23.27 9.82 12.59
CA GLY A 161 -21.83 9.77 12.92
C GLY A 161 -21.35 8.44 13.50
N LEU A 162 -22.25 7.47 13.76
CA LEU A 162 -21.87 6.11 14.11
C LEU A 162 -21.31 5.40 12.88
N SER A 163 -20.38 4.46 13.09
CA SER A 163 -19.85 3.61 12.03
C SER A 163 -19.93 2.13 12.41
N ALA A 164 -20.24 1.30 11.43
CA ALA A 164 -20.15 -0.15 11.55
C ALA A 164 -18.87 -0.65 10.85
N GLY A 165 -18.29 -1.72 11.39
CA GLY A 165 -17.14 -2.38 10.79
C GLY A 165 -16.92 -3.75 11.41
N ARG A 166 -16.34 -4.68 10.65
CA ARG A 166 -16.13 -6.06 11.07
C ARG A 166 -15.31 -6.15 12.38
N VAL A 167 -14.18 -5.45 12.45
CA VAL A 167 -13.27 -5.49 13.59
C VAL A 167 -13.93 -4.83 14.81
N GLN A 168 -14.49 -3.64 14.64
CA GLN A 168 -15.11 -2.92 15.78
C GLN A 168 -16.35 -3.65 16.31
N SER A 169 -17.12 -4.35 15.49
CA SER A 169 -18.27 -5.14 15.95
C SER A 169 -17.83 -6.33 16.79
N VAL A 170 -16.79 -7.05 16.36
CA VAL A 170 -16.23 -8.17 17.13
C VAL A 170 -15.60 -7.67 18.44
N ALA A 171 -14.82 -6.59 18.41
CA ALA A 171 -14.21 -6.03 19.60
C ALA A 171 -15.27 -5.59 20.63
N LEU A 172 -16.35 -4.94 20.18
CA LEU A 172 -17.45 -4.57 21.05
C LEU A 172 -18.14 -5.79 21.67
N LYS A 173 -18.41 -6.82 20.85
CA LYS A 173 -19.01 -8.07 21.37
C LYS A 173 -18.14 -8.70 22.45
N MET A 174 -16.83 -8.83 22.23
CA MET A 174 -15.90 -9.38 23.23
C MET A 174 -15.83 -8.58 24.54
N LEU A 175 -16.18 -7.28 24.50
CA LEU A 175 -16.23 -6.44 25.71
C LEU A 175 -17.57 -6.54 26.44
N CYS A 176 -18.64 -6.99 25.76
CA CYS A 176 -19.99 -7.10 26.33
C CYS A 176 -20.32 -8.51 26.84
N ASP A 177 -19.64 -9.54 26.36
CA ASP A 177 -19.76 -10.94 26.78
C ASP A 177 -18.86 -11.21 27.99
#